data_e5b06739bf7cc9fb8fcb80adb8b5721e
#
_entry.id   e5b06739bf7cc9fb8fcb80adb8b5721e
#
_cell.length_a   1.000
_cell.length_b   1.000
_cell.length_c   1.000
_cell.angle_alpha   90.00
_cell.angle_beta   90.00
_cell.angle_gamma   90.00
#
_symmetry.space_group_name_H-M   'P 1'
#
loop_
_entity.id
_entity.type
_entity.pdbx_description
1 polymer ?
#
loop_
_entity_poly.entity_id
_entity_poly.type
_entity_poly.pdbx_seq_one_letter_code
_entity_poly.pdbx_strand_id
1 'polypeptide(L)'
;MRLGILFAVLAVMTILAACSSTRPEVYYPVYVQVADMPDTFLAAFPDTRAKVFSEDNRTRRISMRLHLPSDWSFVTGAAPGKTIEIYVLEGDLTLGEFKLEPGGYAYLPSGTMGVSMSSVSGAMLLYYIDDVQPGAIIQTPIISNSNLLEWRAASDAIEEFGISTKELRMDPGSGARTWLLKIEPGAVQDWQKASNTQEGFMLSGEYHHVECSDHGPVWGDYLAGGYFLRPANAVNGGPESAAAQTSVWLMRLPNSTSITRDLYCGL
;
A
#
# COMPACT_ATOMS: atom_id res chain seq x y z
N MET A 1 -13.81 -16.38 76.45
CA MET A 1 -13.76 -17.15 75.18
C MET A 1 -14.35 -16.30 74.06
N ARG A 2 -13.48 -15.75 73.20
CA ARG A 2 -13.92 -15.04 71.98
C ARG A 2 -13.29 -15.73 70.79
N LEU A 3 -14.14 -16.34 69.97
CA LEU A 3 -13.77 -17.05 68.78
C LEU A 3 -13.55 -15.99 67.67
N GLY A 4 -12.32 -15.89 67.14
CA GLY A 4 -11.99 -15.08 66.00
C GLY A 4 -12.19 -15.91 64.72
N ILE A 5 -13.03 -15.41 63.83
CA ILE A 5 -13.26 -16.00 62.51
C ILE A 5 -12.26 -15.33 61.54
N LEU A 6 -11.32 -16.13 61.03
CA LEU A 6 -10.38 -15.75 59.99
C LEU A 6 -11.10 -15.85 58.63
N PHE A 7 -11.32 -14.73 57.95
CA PHE A 7 -11.76 -14.69 56.54
C PHE A 7 -10.51 -14.76 55.64
N ALA A 8 -10.35 -15.89 54.98
CA ALA A 8 -9.37 -16.04 53.91
C ALA A 8 -9.99 -15.44 52.61
N VAL A 9 -9.46 -14.31 52.17
CA VAL A 9 -9.78 -13.73 50.86
C VAL A 9 -8.96 -14.42 49.81
N LEU A 10 -9.58 -15.29 49.02
CA LEU A 10 -8.97 -15.93 47.85
C LEU A 10 -8.99 -14.91 46.66
N ALA A 11 -7.86 -14.28 46.39
CA ALA A 11 -7.68 -13.44 45.19
C ALA A 11 -7.53 -14.34 43.97
N VAL A 12 -8.55 -14.45 43.18
CA VAL A 12 -8.50 -15.07 41.84
C VAL A 12 -7.85 -14.06 40.90
N MET A 13 -6.56 -14.21 40.65
CA MET A 13 -5.88 -13.53 39.53
C MET A 13 -6.33 -14.15 38.22
N THR A 14 -7.30 -13.53 37.57
CA THR A 14 -7.59 -13.78 36.16
C THR A 14 -6.45 -13.23 35.32
N ILE A 15 -5.56 -14.10 34.87
CA ILE A 15 -4.57 -13.80 33.84
C ILE A 15 -5.34 -13.65 32.53
N LEU A 16 -5.63 -12.40 32.14
CA LEU A 16 -6.02 -12.04 30.79
C LEU A 16 -4.79 -12.26 29.91
N ALA A 17 -4.68 -13.45 29.33
CA ALA A 17 -3.78 -13.68 28.22
C ALA A 17 -4.30 -12.83 27.05
N ALA A 18 -3.78 -11.63 26.91
CA ALA A 18 -3.90 -10.87 25.69
C ALA A 18 -3.20 -11.68 24.60
N CYS A 19 -3.97 -12.37 23.76
CA CYS A 19 -3.49 -12.83 22.48
C CYS A 19 -3.13 -11.58 21.66
N SER A 20 -1.91 -11.07 21.86
CA SER A 20 -1.31 -10.18 20.86
C SER A 20 -1.00 -11.09 19.68
N SER A 21 -1.85 -11.06 18.66
CA SER A 21 -1.48 -11.56 17.35
C SER A 21 -0.34 -10.66 16.88
N THR A 22 0.89 -11.10 17.11
CA THR A 22 2.07 -10.49 16.51
C THR A 22 1.92 -10.71 15.00
N ARG A 23 1.45 -9.68 14.29
CA ARG A 23 1.52 -9.67 12.84
C ARG A 23 2.98 -9.80 12.45
N PRO A 24 3.32 -10.59 11.44
CA PRO A 24 4.68 -10.65 10.97
C PRO A 24 5.10 -9.24 10.54
N GLU A 25 6.15 -8.74 11.15
CA GLU A 25 6.79 -7.51 10.72
C GLU A 25 7.43 -7.79 9.36
N VAL A 26 7.07 -6.98 8.37
CA VAL A 26 7.66 -7.11 7.02
C VAL A 26 9.03 -6.46 7.07
N TYR A 27 10.08 -7.27 7.14
CA TYR A 27 11.45 -6.80 7.12
C TYR A 27 11.91 -6.59 5.68
N TYR A 28 12.59 -5.50 5.43
CA TYR A 28 13.26 -5.24 4.16
C TYR A 28 14.67 -5.89 4.15
N PRO A 29 15.14 -6.45 3.02
CA PRO A 29 14.39 -6.71 1.77
C PRO A 29 13.54 -7.98 1.86
N VAL A 30 12.29 -7.90 1.46
CA VAL A 30 11.36 -9.03 1.44
C VAL A 30 10.49 -8.99 0.19
N TYR A 31 10.38 -10.13 -0.47
CA TYR A 31 9.48 -10.34 -1.62
C TYR A 31 8.18 -10.95 -1.10
N VAL A 32 7.16 -10.11 -0.94
CA VAL A 32 5.88 -10.52 -0.33
C VAL A 32 4.86 -10.82 -1.43
N GLN A 33 4.31 -12.05 -1.41
CA GLN A 33 3.10 -12.37 -2.15
C GLN A 33 1.90 -12.21 -1.21
N VAL A 34 1.03 -11.26 -1.54
CA VAL A 34 -0.13 -10.93 -0.69
C VAL A 34 -1.10 -12.11 -0.57
N ALA A 35 -1.16 -13.00 -1.57
CA ALA A 35 -1.98 -14.21 -1.51
C ALA A 35 -1.61 -15.09 -0.30
N ASP A 36 -0.33 -15.14 0.07
CA ASP A 36 0.20 -15.98 1.15
C ASP A 36 0.07 -15.35 2.55
N MET A 37 -0.31 -14.07 2.61
CA MET A 37 -0.52 -13.39 3.88
C MET A 37 -1.80 -13.86 4.57
N PRO A 38 -1.84 -13.88 5.91
CA PRO A 38 -3.05 -14.24 6.63
C PRO A 38 -4.16 -13.20 6.45
N ASP A 39 -5.40 -13.68 6.45
CA ASP A 39 -6.57 -12.80 6.54
C ASP A 39 -6.67 -12.18 7.94
N THR A 40 -7.04 -10.92 7.98
CA THR A 40 -7.28 -10.15 9.19
C THR A 40 -8.70 -9.58 9.16
N PHE A 41 -9.39 -9.65 10.30
CA PHE A 41 -10.68 -9.00 10.48
C PHE A 41 -10.46 -7.67 11.19
N LEU A 42 -10.89 -6.59 10.57
CA LEU A 42 -10.73 -5.24 11.09
C LEU A 42 -12.07 -4.74 11.65
N ALA A 43 -12.10 -4.37 12.91
CA ALA A 43 -13.32 -3.81 13.54
C ALA A 43 -13.83 -2.53 12.84
N ALA A 44 -12.91 -1.80 12.17
CA ALA A 44 -13.25 -0.63 11.38
C ALA A 44 -13.96 -0.96 10.05
N PHE A 45 -13.95 -2.21 9.61
CA PHE A 45 -14.60 -2.67 8.38
C PHE A 45 -15.34 -3.98 8.67
N PRO A 46 -16.54 -3.91 9.25
CA PRO A 46 -17.30 -5.11 9.61
C PRO A 46 -17.60 -5.97 8.37
N ASP A 47 -17.65 -7.27 8.57
CA ASP A 47 -17.94 -8.29 7.57
C ASP A 47 -16.95 -8.39 6.39
N THR A 48 -15.81 -7.71 6.47
CA THR A 48 -14.75 -7.75 5.45
C THR A 48 -13.58 -8.62 5.87
N ARG A 49 -12.75 -8.99 4.90
CA ARG A 49 -11.45 -9.63 5.12
C ARG A 49 -10.36 -8.73 4.57
N ALA A 50 -9.30 -8.54 5.34
CA ALA A 50 -8.16 -7.74 4.94
C ALA A 50 -6.88 -8.55 4.97
N LYS A 51 -5.99 -8.31 4.00
CA LYS A 51 -4.59 -8.67 4.10
C LYS A 51 -3.80 -7.38 4.31
N VAL A 52 -3.27 -7.22 5.52
CA VAL A 52 -2.56 -6.00 5.91
C VAL A 52 -1.10 -6.14 5.52
N PHE A 53 -0.62 -5.29 4.60
CA PHE A 53 0.74 -5.30 4.10
C PHE A 53 1.69 -4.56 5.03
N SER A 54 1.27 -3.38 5.47
CA SER A 54 2.03 -2.48 6.32
C SER A 54 1.09 -1.78 7.31
N GLU A 55 1.53 -1.64 8.54
CA GLU A 55 0.81 -0.91 9.58
C GLU A 55 1.80 -0.19 10.50
N ASP A 56 1.53 1.06 10.80
CA ASP A 56 2.19 1.81 11.88
C ASP A 56 1.16 2.10 12.99
N ASN A 57 1.26 1.33 14.07
CA ASN A 57 0.32 1.44 15.20
C ASN A 57 0.36 2.80 15.91
N ARG A 58 1.48 3.54 15.82
CA ARG A 58 1.65 4.85 16.42
C ARG A 58 0.88 5.92 15.65
N THR A 59 0.98 5.88 14.33
CA THR A 59 0.32 6.85 13.44
C THR A 59 -1.02 6.32 12.90
N ARG A 60 -1.30 5.02 13.03
CA ARG A 60 -2.44 4.34 12.41
C ARG A 60 -2.45 4.42 10.88
N ARG A 61 -1.25 4.49 10.28
CA ARG A 61 -1.10 4.28 8.85
C ARG A 61 -1.31 2.80 8.56
N ILE A 62 -1.98 2.50 7.46
CA ILE A 62 -2.22 1.13 7.05
C ILE A 62 -2.28 1.03 5.54
N SER A 63 -1.66 -0.01 5.00
CA SER A 63 -1.76 -0.42 3.61
C SER A 63 -2.29 -1.84 3.57
N MET A 64 -3.37 -2.07 2.84
CA MET A 64 -4.03 -3.38 2.84
C MET A 64 -4.74 -3.69 1.52
N ARG A 65 -4.95 -4.98 1.28
CA ARG A 65 -5.95 -5.47 0.34
C ARG A 65 -7.21 -5.81 1.12
N LEU A 66 -8.30 -5.16 0.78
CA LEU A 66 -9.60 -5.33 1.43
C LEU A 66 -10.56 -6.07 0.52
N HIS A 67 -11.17 -7.13 1.02
CA HIS A 67 -12.21 -7.88 0.33
C HIS A 67 -13.57 -7.54 0.94
N LEU A 68 -14.45 -6.96 0.12
CA LEU A 68 -15.84 -6.64 0.45
C LEU A 68 -16.74 -7.79 -0.02
N PRO A 69 -17.64 -8.30 0.80
CA PRO A 69 -18.65 -9.27 0.34
C PRO A 69 -19.72 -8.59 -0.53
N SER A 70 -20.55 -9.38 -1.20
CA SER A 70 -21.73 -8.88 -1.90
C SER A 70 -22.68 -8.18 -0.94
N ASP A 71 -23.40 -7.16 -1.44
CA ASP A 71 -24.37 -6.34 -0.70
C ASP A 71 -23.80 -5.65 0.54
N TRP A 72 -22.47 -5.44 0.55
CA TRP A 72 -21.80 -4.74 1.64
C TRP A 72 -21.97 -3.23 1.54
N SER A 73 -22.14 -2.59 2.70
CA SER A 73 -22.19 -1.13 2.79
C SER A 73 -21.59 -0.60 4.08
N PHE A 74 -20.97 0.56 3.99
CA PHE A 74 -20.30 1.24 5.10
C PHE A 74 -20.26 2.75 4.88
N VAL A 75 -20.01 3.53 5.93
CA VAL A 75 -19.72 4.96 5.81
C VAL A 75 -18.27 5.17 6.15
N THR A 76 -17.51 5.64 5.17
CA THR A 76 -16.07 5.91 5.28
C THR A 76 -15.77 7.39 5.35
N GLY A 77 -14.51 7.74 5.52
CA GLY A 77 -14.05 9.13 5.46
C GLY A 77 -12.66 9.27 6.05
N ALA A 78 -11.90 10.20 5.50
CA ALA A 78 -10.58 10.57 5.97
C ALA A 78 -10.69 11.49 7.20
N ALA A 79 -10.37 10.97 8.37
CA ALA A 79 -10.36 11.76 9.61
C ALA A 79 -9.42 12.97 9.50
N PRO A 80 -9.57 14.01 10.33
CA PRO A 80 -8.61 15.11 10.38
C PRO A 80 -7.18 14.62 10.55
N GLY A 81 -6.27 15.10 9.73
CA GLY A 81 -4.87 14.68 9.71
C GLY A 81 -4.59 13.38 8.94
N LYS A 82 -5.63 12.73 8.39
CA LYS A 82 -5.52 11.51 7.59
C LYS A 82 -5.98 11.71 6.16
N THR A 83 -5.49 10.87 5.26
CA THR A 83 -5.96 10.74 3.88
C THR A 83 -6.30 9.27 3.62
N ILE A 84 -7.19 9.03 2.66
CA ILE A 84 -7.53 7.68 2.20
C ILE A 84 -7.28 7.60 0.70
N GLU A 85 -6.67 6.50 0.26
CA GLU A 85 -6.60 6.12 -1.14
C GLU A 85 -7.22 4.75 -1.35
N ILE A 86 -7.96 4.61 -2.45
CA ILE A 86 -8.63 3.37 -2.85
C ILE A 86 -8.29 3.09 -4.31
N TYR A 87 -7.95 1.84 -4.62
CA TYR A 87 -7.84 1.36 -5.99
C TYR A 87 -8.61 0.06 -6.13
N VAL A 88 -9.53 0.00 -7.10
CA VAL A 88 -10.38 -1.18 -7.32
C VAL A 88 -9.61 -2.20 -8.16
N LEU A 89 -9.38 -3.38 -7.59
CA LEU A 89 -8.76 -4.52 -8.29
C LEU A 89 -9.80 -5.36 -9.03
N GLU A 90 -10.91 -5.66 -8.35
CA GLU A 90 -11.98 -6.53 -8.86
C GLU A 90 -13.33 -6.08 -8.33
N GLY A 91 -14.41 -6.46 -9.05
CA GLY A 91 -15.78 -6.19 -8.63
C GLY A 91 -16.22 -4.76 -8.88
N ASP A 92 -17.15 -4.26 -8.06
CA ASP A 92 -17.69 -2.91 -8.14
C ASP A 92 -17.62 -2.19 -6.79
N LEU A 93 -17.38 -0.89 -6.82
CA LEU A 93 -17.42 -0.04 -5.65
C LEU A 93 -18.22 1.23 -5.96
N THR A 94 -19.26 1.51 -5.17
CA THR A 94 -19.89 2.82 -5.16
C THR A 94 -19.35 3.64 -4.00
N LEU A 95 -18.80 4.81 -4.28
CA LEU A 95 -18.22 5.73 -3.31
C LEU A 95 -18.93 7.09 -3.43
N GLY A 96 -19.82 7.40 -2.49
CA GLY A 96 -20.74 8.52 -2.63
C GLY A 96 -21.66 8.34 -3.85
N GLU A 97 -21.55 9.24 -4.81
CA GLU A 97 -22.28 9.19 -6.10
C GLU A 97 -21.50 8.52 -7.23
N PHE A 98 -20.23 8.17 -6.98
CA PHE A 98 -19.32 7.65 -8.00
C PHE A 98 -19.30 6.13 -8.00
N LYS A 99 -19.47 5.55 -9.19
CA LYS A 99 -19.29 4.12 -9.41
C LYS A 99 -17.88 3.86 -9.94
N LEU A 100 -17.13 3.03 -9.24
CA LEU A 100 -15.78 2.61 -9.57
C LEU A 100 -15.79 1.14 -9.95
N GLU A 101 -15.18 0.82 -11.07
CA GLU A 101 -14.95 -0.53 -11.60
C GLU A 101 -13.44 -0.86 -11.52
N PRO A 102 -12.99 -2.06 -11.89
CA PRO A 102 -11.55 -2.36 -11.88
C PRO A 102 -10.71 -1.31 -12.62
N GLY A 103 -9.69 -0.80 -11.96
CA GLY A 103 -8.89 0.35 -12.40
C GLY A 103 -9.41 1.70 -11.87
N GLY A 104 -10.57 1.71 -11.20
CA GLY A 104 -11.07 2.91 -10.53
C GLY A 104 -10.20 3.32 -9.35
N TYR A 105 -9.93 4.61 -9.24
CA TYR A 105 -9.10 5.20 -8.20
C TYR A 105 -9.84 6.32 -7.48
N ALA A 106 -9.70 6.38 -6.17
CA ALA A 106 -10.21 7.46 -5.34
C ALA A 106 -9.15 7.94 -4.34
N TYR A 107 -9.06 9.24 -4.15
CA TYR A 107 -8.33 9.90 -3.07
C TYR A 107 -9.30 10.76 -2.28
N LEU A 108 -9.36 10.56 -0.97
CA LEU A 108 -10.13 11.35 -0.03
C LEU A 108 -9.15 12.17 0.83
N PRO A 109 -9.14 13.51 0.69
CA PRO A 109 -8.29 14.37 1.50
C PRO A 109 -8.78 14.44 2.93
N SER A 110 -7.92 14.93 3.81
CA SER A 110 -8.20 15.09 5.24
C SER A 110 -9.49 15.88 5.49
N GLY A 111 -10.30 15.35 6.42
CA GLY A 111 -11.58 15.96 6.78
C GLY A 111 -12.74 15.58 5.85
N THR A 112 -12.53 14.77 4.82
CA THR A 112 -13.62 14.19 4.03
C THR A 112 -14.34 13.14 4.86
N MET A 113 -15.54 13.46 5.35
CA MET A 113 -16.30 12.60 6.26
C MET A 113 -17.66 12.21 5.64
N GLY A 114 -18.19 11.09 6.12
CA GLY A 114 -19.57 10.69 5.82
C GLY A 114 -19.78 10.21 4.37
N VAL A 115 -18.75 9.69 3.72
CA VAL A 115 -18.85 9.15 2.37
C VAL A 115 -19.41 7.74 2.43
N SER A 116 -20.55 7.51 1.77
CA SER A 116 -21.11 6.16 1.64
C SER A 116 -20.19 5.31 0.75
N MET A 117 -19.97 4.09 1.15
CA MET A 117 -19.15 3.12 0.43
C MET A 117 -19.91 1.79 0.37
N SER A 118 -20.15 1.27 -0.81
CA SER A 118 -20.91 0.02 -0.97
C SER A 118 -20.47 -0.77 -2.20
N SER A 119 -20.73 -2.07 -2.18
CA SER A 119 -20.52 -2.97 -3.30
C SER A 119 -21.72 -3.90 -3.41
N VAL A 120 -22.26 -4.05 -4.62
CA VAL A 120 -23.39 -4.96 -4.89
C VAL A 120 -22.88 -6.38 -5.16
N SER A 121 -21.88 -6.52 -5.99
CA SER A 121 -21.34 -7.84 -6.38
C SER A 121 -20.18 -8.33 -5.50
N GLY A 122 -19.72 -7.49 -4.58
CA GLY A 122 -18.45 -7.65 -3.87
C GLY A 122 -17.31 -6.97 -4.61
N ALA A 123 -16.24 -6.65 -3.88
CA ALA A 123 -15.07 -6.01 -4.47
C ALA A 123 -13.77 -6.44 -3.78
N MET A 124 -12.67 -6.36 -4.53
CA MET A 124 -11.32 -6.43 -4.00
C MET A 124 -10.63 -5.09 -4.22
N LEU A 125 -10.15 -4.48 -3.15
CA LEU A 125 -9.60 -3.13 -3.15
C LEU A 125 -8.17 -3.13 -2.61
N LEU A 126 -7.33 -2.24 -3.12
CA LEU A 126 -6.22 -1.70 -2.35
C LEU A 126 -6.75 -0.50 -1.57
N TYR A 127 -6.47 -0.46 -0.28
CA TYR A 127 -6.96 0.56 0.62
C TYR A 127 -5.82 1.06 1.51
N TYR A 128 -5.62 2.37 1.50
CA TYR A 128 -4.52 3.01 2.21
C TYR A 128 -5.04 4.12 3.11
N ILE A 129 -4.55 4.18 4.33
CA ILE A 129 -4.73 5.30 5.24
C ILE A 129 -3.34 5.85 5.56
N ASP A 130 -3.14 7.13 5.26
CA ASP A 130 -1.88 7.82 5.52
C ASP A 130 -2.07 9.09 6.33
N ASP A 131 -0.98 9.62 6.87
CA ASP A 131 -0.94 10.95 7.44
C ASP A 131 -0.92 12.01 6.33
N VAL A 132 -1.59 13.13 6.56
CA VAL A 132 -1.42 14.30 5.71
C VAL A 132 0.04 14.73 5.73
N GLN A 133 0.63 14.85 4.57
CA GLN A 133 2.03 15.25 4.46
C GLN A 133 2.18 16.76 4.63
N PRO A 134 3.27 17.22 5.26
CA PRO A 134 3.60 18.64 5.33
C PRO A 134 3.59 19.29 3.94
N GLY A 135 2.93 20.43 3.83
CA GLY A 135 2.80 21.14 2.56
C GLY A 135 1.72 20.62 1.60
N ALA A 136 0.97 19.57 1.95
CA ALA A 136 -0.12 19.06 1.10
C ALA A 136 -1.18 20.13 0.83
N ILE A 137 -1.58 20.28 -0.43
CA ILE A 137 -2.53 21.32 -0.89
C ILE A 137 -3.80 20.78 -1.54
N ILE A 138 -3.86 19.49 -1.83
CA ILE A 138 -5.08 18.86 -2.37
C ILE A 138 -6.13 18.75 -1.26
N GLN A 139 -7.22 19.52 -1.40
CA GLN A 139 -8.32 19.60 -0.43
C GLN A 139 -9.65 19.03 -0.95
N THR A 140 -9.68 18.60 -2.21
CA THR A 140 -10.87 18.02 -2.84
C THR A 140 -10.65 16.56 -3.20
N PRO A 141 -11.67 15.70 -3.08
CA PRO A 141 -11.56 14.33 -3.54
C PRO A 141 -11.15 14.23 -5.02
N ILE A 142 -10.32 13.23 -5.33
CA ILE A 142 -9.98 12.87 -6.70
C ILE A 142 -10.64 11.53 -6.98
N ILE A 143 -11.43 11.48 -8.05
CA ILE A 143 -12.04 10.24 -8.54
C ILE A 143 -11.64 10.09 -10.01
N SER A 144 -11.05 8.97 -10.36
CA SER A 144 -10.61 8.69 -11.72
C SER A 144 -10.68 7.22 -12.07
N ASN A 145 -10.50 6.90 -13.35
CA ASN A 145 -10.35 5.53 -13.81
C ASN A 145 -9.04 5.43 -14.60
N SER A 146 -8.12 4.63 -14.10
CA SER A 146 -6.81 4.43 -14.73
C SER A 146 -6.86 3.87 -16.15
N ASN A 147 -7.96 3.17 -16.50
CA ASN A 147 -8.15 2.64 -17.85
C ASN A 147 -8.41 3.75 -18.90
N LEU A 148 -8.88 4.92 -18.46
CA LEU A 148 -9.12 6.07 -19.32
C LEU A 148 -7.90 6.99 -19.45
N LEU A 149 -6.85 6.74 -18.68
CA LEU A 149 -5.61 7.51 -18.76
C LEU A 149 -4.67 6.92 -19.81
N GLU A 150 -3.95 7.79 -20.49
CA GLU A 150 -2.91 7.38 -21.44
C GLU A 150 -1.60 7.04 -20.73
N TRP A 151 -0.89 6.04 -21.23
CA TRP A 151 0.48 5.77 -20.84
C TRP A 151 1.42 6.81 -21.41
N ARG A 152 2.27 7.36 -20.57
CA ARG A 152 3.31 8.31 -20.95
C ARG A 152 4.67 7.74 -20.65
N ALA A 153 5.66 7.99 -21.49
CA ALA A 153 7.04 7.64 -21.15
C ALA A 153 7.42 8.28 -19.81
N ALA A 154 8.19 7.57 -19.00
CA ALA A 154 8.68 8.10 -17.74
C ALA A 154 9.54 9.34 -18.01
N SER A 155 9.11 10.52 -17.52
CA SER A 155 9.67 11.81 -17.90
C SER A 155 11.08 12.10 -17.38
N ASP A 156 11.51 11.35 -16.36
CA ASP A 156 12.80 11.55 -15.69
C ASP A 156 13.87 10.60 -16.21
N ALA A 157 13.53 9.83 -17.21
CA ALA A 157 14.43 8.84 -17.76
C ALA A 157 15.22 9.44 -18.89
N ILE A 158 16.49 9.58 -18.68
CA ILE A 158 17.44 9.43 -19.77
C ILE A 158 17.22 8.02 -20.31
N GLU A 159 16.37 7.92 -21.34
CA GLU A 159 16.16 6.71 -22.15
C GLU A 159 15.76 5.42 -21.38
N GLU A 160 14.86 5.49 -20.41
CA GLU A 160 14.23 4.26 -19.87
C GLU A 160 13.28 3.69 -20.92
N PHE A 161 13.88 3.09 -21.96
CA PHE A 161 13.15 2.36 -22.98
C PHE A 161 12.29 1.28 -22.30
N GLY A 162 11.02 1.20 -22.70
CA GLY A 162 10.09 0.21 -22.17
C GLY A 162 9.48 0.55 -20.80
N ILE A 163 9.68 1.77 -20.27
CA ILE A 163 9.06 2.20 -19.01
C ILE A 163 8.07 3.34 -19.28
N SER A 164 6.84 3.20 -18.78
CA SER A 164 5.80 4.22 -18.90
C SER A 164 4.94 4.33 -17.64
N THR A 165 4.29 5.47 -17.50
CA THR A 165 3.50 5.81 -16.30
C THR A 165 2.11 6.34 -16.64
N LYS A 166 1.17 6.17 -15.68
CA LYS A 166 -0.11 6.88 -15.64
C LYS A 166 -0.23 7.55 -14.28
N GLU A 167 -0.32 8.86 -14.27
CA GLU A 167 -0.47 9.64 -13.03
C GLU A 167 -1.90 9.51 -12.51
N LEU A 168 -2.09 9.00 -11.29
CA LEU A 168 -3.38 8.96 -10.60
C LEU A 168 -3.55 10.16 -9.67
N ARG A 169 -2.48 10.54 -8.97
CA ARG A 169 -2.42 11.69 -8.08
C ARG A 169 -0.99 12.21 -7.94
N MET A 170 -0.84 13.52 -8.01
CA MET A 170 0.36 14.23 -7.62
C MET A 170 -0.06 15.45 -6.79
N ASP A 171 0.37 15.53 -5.54
CA ASP A 171 0.17 16.74 -4.73
C ASP A 171 1.38 17.68 -4.92
N PRO A 172 1.20 18.82 -5.58
CA PRO A 172 2.32 19.69 -5.93
C PRO A 172 2.92 20.41 -4.71
N GLY A 173 2.23 20.45 -3.58
CA GLY A 173 2.74 21.07 -2.37
C GLY A 173 3.62 20.14 -1.55
N SER A 174 3.19 18.90 -1.34
CA SER A 174 3.95 17.90 -0.60
C SER A 174 4.83 17.02 -1.48
N GLY A 175 4.54 16.93 -2.79
CA GLY A 175 5.16 15.98 -3.70
C GLY A 175 4.71 14.53 -3.50
N ALA A 176 3.68 14.31 -2.68
CA ALA A 176 3.07 12.98 -2.51
C ALA A 176 2.46 12.51 -3.83
N ARG A 177 2.73 11.27 -4.22
CA ARG A 177 2.41 10.76 -5.55
C ARG A 177 1.87 9.34 -5.50
N THR A 178 0.88 9.07 -6.38
CA THR A 178 0.36 7.73 -6.67
C THR A 178 0.20 7.59 -8.17
N TRP A 179 0.79 6.54 -8.76
CA TRP A 179 0.80 6.33 -10.21
C TRP A 179 0.84 4.86 -10.56
N LEU A 180 0.49 4.54 -11.79
CA LEU A 180 0.80 3.24 -12.37
C LEU A 180 2.15 3.33 -13.08
N LEU A 181 2.99 2.32 -12.84
CA LEU A 181 4.27 2.10 -13.51
C LEU A 181 4.15 0.84 -14.36
N LYS A 182 4.43 0.95 -15.65
CA LYS A 182 4.50 -0.19 -16.57
C LYS A 182 5.95 -0.40 -16.99
N ILE A 183 6.42 -1.64 -16.91
CA ILE A 183 7.75 -2.07 -17.32
C ILE A 183 7.59 -3.19 -18.34
N GLU A 184 8.08 -2.95 -19.56
CA GLU A 184 8.05 -3.92 -20.65
C GLU A 184 9.25 -4.86 -20.57
N PRO A 185 9.17 -6.10 -21.13
CA PRO A 185 10.33 -6.96 -21.27
C PRO A 185 11.46 -6.26 -22.05
N GLY A 186 12.68 -6.39 -21.54
CA GLY A 186 13.86 -5.75 -22.12
C GLY A 186 14.11 -4.32 -21.64
N ALA A 187 13.22 -3.73 -20.80
CA ALA A 187 13.52 -2.50 -20.10
C ALA A 187 14.71 -2.71 -19.14
N VAL A 188 15.65 -1.78 -19.16
CA VAL A 188 16.82 -1.80 -18.28
C VAL A 188 16.61 -0.81 -17.15
N GLN A 189 16.92 -1.24 -15.93
CA GLN A 189 16.94 -0.36 -14.77
C GLN A 189 18.36 -0.18 -14.25
N ASP A 190 18.72 1.06 -13.96
CA ASP A 190 19.93 1.34 -13.21
C ASP A 190 19.74 1.05 -11.72
N TRP A 191 20.84 0.85 -11.02
CA TRP A 191 20.83 0.89 -9.58
C TRP A 191 20.38 2.27 -9.11
N GLN A 192 19.38 2.30 -8.24
CA GLN A 192 18.81 3.54 -7.75
C GLN A 192 18.45 3.46 -6.28
N LYS A 193 18.31 4.62 -5.66
CA LYS A 193 17.70 4.78 -4.34
C LYS A 193 16.80 6.00 -4.30
N ALA A 194 15.75 5.92 -3.51
CA ALA A 194 14.85 7.03 -3.24
C ALA A 194 15.16 7.66 -1.87
N SER A 195 15.06 8.98 -1.76
CA SER A 195 15.26 9.69 -0.50
C SER A 195 14.16 9.44 0.54
N ASN A 196 13.04 8.86 0.12
CA ASN A 196 11.89 8.50 0.97
C ASN A 196 11.45 7.06 0.75
N THR A 197 10.63 6.57 1.67
CA THR A 197 9.99 5.26 1.55
C THR A 197 9.21 5.15 0.25
N GLN A 198 9.35 4.04 -0.43
CA GLN A 198 8.56 3.68 -1.62
C GLN A 198 7.65 2.50 -1.29
N GLU A 199 6.46 2.51 -1.85
CA GLU A 199 5.51 1.42 -1.73
C GLU A 199 5.02 1.02 -3.12
N GLY A 200 4.95 -0.28 -3.38
CA GLY A 200 4.48 -0.81 -4.65
C GLY A 200 3.66 -2.08 -4.48
N PHE A 201 2.61 -2.18 -5.30
CA PHE A 201 1.79 -3.38 -5.43
C PHE A 201 1.70 -3.76 -6.90
N MET A 202 2.05 -5.00 -7.23
CA MET A 202 2.02 -5.51 -8.59
C MET A 202 0.60 -5.88 -9.01
N LEU A 203 0.07 -5.17 -9.98
CA LEU A 203 -1.27 -5.40 -10.50
C LEU A 203 -1.29 -6.57 -11.50
N SER A 204 -0.25 -6.70 -12.32
CA SER A 204 -0.14 -7.75 -13.33
C SER A 204 1.30 -7.99 -13.76
N GLY A 205 1.54 -9.14 -14.38
CA GLY A 205 2.83 -9.51 -14.95
C GLY A 205 3.73 -10.28 -13.99
N GLU A 206 5.01 -10.32 -14.34
CA GLU A 206 6.07 -10.98 -13.58
C GLU A 206 7.35 -10.14 -13.68
N TYR A 207 7.99 -9.90 -12.55
CA TYR A 207 9.16 -9.03 -12.47
C TYR A 207 10.22 -9.62 -11.56
N HIS A 208 11.36 -9.97 -12.12
CA HIS A 208 12.57 -10.29 -11.39
C HIS A 208 13.21 -9.00 -10.88
N HIS A 209 13.43 -8.89 -9.58
CA HIS A 209 13.94 -7.67 -8.97
C HIS A 209 15.12 -7.95 -8.05
N VAL A 210 16.00 -6.96 -7.96
CA VAL A 210 17.15 -7.00 -7.09
C VAL A 210 17.10 -5.88 -6.08
N GLU A 211 17.19 -6.26 -4.80
CA GLU A 211 17.33 -5.35 -3.67
C GLU A 211 18.74 -5.46 -3.11
N CYS A 212 19.34 -4.35 -2.69
CA CYS A 212 20.65 -4.35 -2.08
C CYS A 212 20.53 -4.41 -0.56
N SER A 213 21.06 -5.47 0.03
CA SER A 213 21.15 -5.62 1.49
C SER A 213 22.57 -5.32 1.97
N ASP A 214 22.77 -5.28 3.30
CA ASP A 214 24.08 -5.16 3.95
C ASP A 214 25.03 -6.33 3.61
N HIS A 215 24.47 -7.42 3.06
CA HIS A 215 25.22 -8.63 2.67
C HIS A 215 25.34 -8.80 1.16
N GLY A 216 25.02 -7.77 0.38
CA GLY A 216 25.02 -7.77 -1.07
C GLY A 216 23.63 -7.88 -1.69
N PRO A 217 23.56 -8.14 -3.01
CA PRO A 217 22.30 -8.21 -3.72
C PRO A 217 21.45 -9.42 -3.29
N VAL A 218 20.14 -9.17 -3.17
CA VAL A 218 19.13 -10.19 -2.90
C VAL A 218 18.13 -10.17 -4.05
N TRP A 219 17.94 -11.31 -4.67
CA TRP A 219 17.07 -11.48 -5.83
C TRP A 219 15.73 -12.09 -5.42
N GLY A 220 14.68 -11.73 -6.11
CA GLY A 220 13.37 -12.33 -5.97
C GLY A 220 12.43 -11.96 -7.08
N ASP A 221 11.38 -12.78 -7.21
CA ASP A 221 10.37 -12.60 -8.23
C ASP A 221 9.09 -12.06 -7.60
N TYR A 222 8.56 -11.00 -8.23
CA TYR A 222 7.21 -10.54 -7.97
C TYR A 222 6.28 -11.08 -9.05
N LEU A 223 5.19 -11.68 -8.62
CA LEU A 223 4.06 -12.03 -9.45
C LEU A 223 2.91 -11.05 -9.20
N ALA A 224 1.85 -11.10 -10.00
CA ALA A 224 0.64 -10.35 -9.72
C ALA A 224 0.18 -10.55 -8.27
N GLY A 225 -0.08 -9.47 -7.54
CA GLY A 225 -0.31 -9.47 -6.10
C GLY A 225 0.95 -9.39 -5.24
N GLY A 226 2.13 -9.25 -5.85
CA GLY A 226 3.37 -8.95 -5.13
C GLY A 226 3.37 -7.54 -4.53
N TYR A 227 3.97 -7.39 -3.36
CA TYR A 227 4.01 -6.12 -2.63
C TYR A 227 5.40 -5.86 -2.05
N PHE A 228 5.81 -4.61 -2.02
CA PHE A 228 6.97 -4.15 -1.27
C PHE A 228 6.71 -2.83 -0.53
N LEU A 229 7.38 -2.67 0.60
CA LEU A 229 7.60 -1.41 1.28
C LEU A 229 9.12 -1.22 1.41
N ARG A 230 9.67 -0.32 0.62
CA ARG A 230 11.12 -0.06 0.57
C ARG A 230 11.45 1.16 1.42
N PRO A 231 12.33 1.04 2.41
CA PRO A 231 12.74 2.17 3.24
C PRO A 231 13.53 3.21 2.42
N ALA A 232 13.55 4.42 2.94
CA ALA A 232 14.37 5.50 2.36
C ALA A 232 15.84 5.07 2.23
N ASN A 233 16.46 5.47 1.13
CA ASN A 233 17.87 5.22 0.78
C ASN A 233 18.24 3.75 0.52
N ALA A 234 17.28 2.82 0.51
CA ALA A 234 17.55 1.45 0.10
C ALA A 234 17.88 1.40 -1.41
N VAL A 235 19.01 0.83 -1.74
CA VAL A 235 19.49 0.67 -3.13
C VAL A 235 18.81 -0.53 -3.76
N ASN A 236 18.28 -0.35 -4.97
CA ASN A 236 17.50 -1.38 -5.65
C ASN A 236 17.59 -1.22 -7.18
N GLY A 237 17.09 -2.19 -7.91
CA GLY A 237 17.13 -2.20 -9.37
C GLY A 237 18.37 -2.89 -9.90
N GLY A 238 19.12 -2.20 -10.74
CA GLY A 238 20.30 -2.73 -11.42
C GLY A 238 19.96 -3.52 -12.67
N PRO A 239 20.97 -3.82 -13.50
CA PRO A 239 20.80 -4.38 -14.84
C PRO A 239 20.24 -5.81 -14.84
N GLU A 240 20.26 -6.49 -13.70
CA GLU A 240 19.67 -7.83 -13.55
C GLU A 240 18.16 -7.78 -13.25
N SER A 241 17.63 -6.60 -12.89
CA SER A 241 16.19 -6.43 -12.70
C SER A 241 15.49 -6.37 -14.05
N ALA A 242 14.51 -7.23 -14.28
CA ALA A 242 13.85 -7.37 -15.56
C ALA A 242 12.41 -7.85 -15.45
N ALA A 243 11.56 -7.36 -16.34
CA ALA A 243 10.22 -7.90 -16.52
C ALA A 243 10.30 -9.17 -17.40
N ALA A 244 9.86 -10.31 -16.87
CA ALA A 244 9.68 -11.52 -17.67
C ALA A 244 8.47 -11.40 -18.61
N GLN A 245 7.44 -10.68 -18.13
CA GLN A 245 6.26 -10.25 -18.89
C GLN A 245 6.00 -8.79 -18.57
N THR A 246 5.29 -8.07 -19.44
CA THR A 246 4.88 -6.68 -19.12
C THR A 246 4.31 -6.62 -17.73
N SER A 247 4.98 -5.90 -16.84
CA SER A 247 4.56 -5.74 -15.45
C SER A 247 3.93 -4.37 -15.23
N VAL A 248 2.83 -4.35 -14.45
CA VAL A 248 2.14 -3.12 -14.07
C VAL A 248 2.08 -3.04 -12.56
N TRP A 249 2.51 -1.91 -12.01
CA TRP A 249 2.56 -1.63 -10.59
C TRP A 249 1.71 -0.43 -10.21
N LEU A 250 1.02 -0.49 -9.09
CA LEU A 250 0.56 0.70 -8.38
C LEU A 250 1.68 1.13 -7.44
N MET A 251 2.24 2.31 -7.72
CA MET A 251 3.35 2.89 -6.98
C MET A 251 2.90 4.07 -6.14
N ARG A 252 3.49 4.23 -4.96
CA ARG A 252 3.18 5.32 -4.03
C ARG A 252 4.45 5.90 -3.40
N LEU A 253 4.48 7.23 -3.32
CA LEU A 253 5.47 8.02 -2.58
C LEU A 253 4.74 8.94 -1.60
N PRO A 254 5.13 8.97 -0.34
CA PRO A 254 4.42 9.76 0.68
C PRO A 254 4.66 11.27 0.54
N ASN A 255 5.79 11.68 -0.04
CA ASN A 255 6.16 13.09 -0.21
C ASN A 255 7.19 13.27 -1.32
N SER A 256 7.66 14.51 -1.51
CA SER A 256 8.70 14.84 -2.48
C SER A 256 9.94 13.96 -2.29
N THR A 257 10.33 13.29 -3.36
CA THR A 257 11.35 12.25 -3.34
C THR A 257 12.35 12.50 -4.47
N SER A 258 13.62 12.57 -4.10
CA SER A 258 14.71 12.53 -5.08
C SER A 258 15.13 11.09 -5.35
N ILE A 259 15.42 10.79 -6.61
CA ILE A 259 16.00 9.51 -7.04
C ILE A 259 17.47 9.75 -7.36
N THR A 260 18.34 8.97 -6.73
CA THR A 260 19.77 8.93 -7.06
C THR A 260 20.03 7.68 -7.87
N ARG A 261 20.71 7.82 -9.01
CA ARG A 261 21.13 6.75 -9.91
C ARG A 261 22.66 6.64 -9.94
N ASP A 262 23.18 5.83 -10.84
CA ASP A 262 24.64 5.56 -11.00
C ASP A 262 25.26 4.94 -9.73
N LEU A 263 24.48 4.15 -9.03
CA LEU A 263 24.91 3.37 -7.89
C LEU A 263 25.26 1.94 -8.32
N TYR A 264 25.77 1.17 -7.40
CA TYR A 264 25.86 -0.29 -7.51
C TYR A 264 25.68 -0.90 -6.14
N CYS A 265 25.24 -2.15 -6.12
CA CYS A 265 25.19 -2.92 -4.89
C CYS A 265 26.63 -3.36 -4.58
N GLY A 266 27.34 -2.50 -3.86
CA GLY A 266 28.71 -2.78 -3.42
C GLY A 266 28.74 -3.80 -2.29
N LEU A 267 29.72 -4.71 -2.34
CA LEU A 267 30.15 -5.52 -1.20
C LEU A 267 31.05 -4.69 -0.30
#